data_83a40d13bd7ccdb5827b5749f3660438
#
_entry.id   83a40d13bd7ccdb5827b5749f3660438
#
_cell.length_a   1.000
_cell.length_b   1.000
_cell.length_c   1.000
_cell.angle_alpha   90.00
_cell.angle_beta   90.00
_cell.angle_gamma   90.00
#
_symmetry.space_group_name_H-M   'P 1'
#
loop_
_entity.id
_entity.type
_entity.pdbx_description
1 polymer ?
#
loop_
_entity_poly.entity_id
_entity_poly.type
_entity_poly.pdbx_seq_one_letter_code
_entity_poly.pdbx_strand_id
1 'polypeptide(L)'
;INKAINFLGQNKFLEAENTCLKIIDTGDNADAYHILSSIKIYQQEFEDSIKYVKKSIAINDGNPGYHVTLGCAYSAKEDYESSIIAFKSAIKINNKIAQVHFYLGESYRKLKKYNDAISSFYNTTELSPDHVGAYLLLGVVYQEKKQFDLSIKAFQKCIEIMPDYAEAHLNLGLCYLLIGDYENGWREYEWRRKIIKESSDKLSREWSGQNLENKTLLVLDEGADGNLIHFIRLIRELKKESCKVAVQCSEEAIPLIKNQKWIDKAITADDFPEHDFYIPIGSLMNVLKFENKGE
;
A
#
# COMPACT_ATOMS: atom_id res chain seq x y z
N ILE A 1 2.55 -34.64 -13.43
CA ILE A 1 2.90 -33.38 -12.75
C ILE A 1 3.31 -32.32 -13.76
N ASN A 2 4.33 -32.54 -14.61
CA ASN A 2 4.84 -31.53 -15.55
C ASN A 2 3.74 -30.89 -16.44
N LYS A 3 2.74 -31.70 -16.85
CA LYS A 3 1.59 -31.19 -17.60
C LYS A 3 0.73 -30.24 -16.78
N ALA A 4 0.51 -30.52 -15.50
CA ALA A 4 -0.23 -29.64 -14.60
C ALA A 4 0.51 -28.32 -14.34
N ILE A 5 1.85 -28.39 -14.13
CA ILE A 5 2.72 -27.20 -13.98
C ILE A 5 2.66 -26.33 -15.23
N ASN A 6 2.71 -26.94 -16.43
CA ASN A 6 2.60 -26.21 -17.69
C ASN A 6 1.25 -25.49 -17.85
N PHE A 7 0.15 -26.13 -17.43
CA PHE A 7 -1.16 -25.49 -17.41
C PHE A 7 -1.23 -24.32 -16.44
N LEU A 8 -0.61 -24.42 -15.25
CA LEU A 8 -0.51 -23.31 -14.31
C LEU A 8 0.26 -22.12 -14.93
N GLY A 9 1.38 -22.39 -15.59
CA GLY A 9 2.16 -21.35 -16.29
C GLY A 9 1.39 -20.65 -17.41
N GLN A 10 0.33 -21.29 -17.92
CA GLN A 10 -0.59 -20.71 -18.93
C GLN A 10 -1.88 -20.14 -18.31
N ASN A 11 -1.98 -20.04 -17.00
CA ASN A 11 -3.19 -19.64 -16.25
C ASN A 11 -4.43 -20.53 -16.54
N LYS A 12 -4.22 -21.77 -16.97
CA LYS A 12 -5.27 -22.78 -17.21
C LYS A 12 -5.53 -23.58 -15.95
N PHE A 13 -6.14 -22.93 -14.95
CA PHE A 13 -6.31 -23.51 -13.61
C PHE A 13 -7.19 -24.75 -13.61
N LEU A 14 -8.28 -24.77 -14.42
CA LEU A 14 -9.20 -25.91 -14.49
C LEU A 14 -8.52 -27.15 -15.10
N GLU A 15 -7.73 -26.99 -16.14
CA GLU A 15 -6.97 -28.09 -16.77
C GLU A 15 -5.88 -28.62 -15.83
N ALA A 16 -5.22 -27.72 -15.07
CA ALA A 16 -4.25 -28.10 -14.06
C ALA A 16 -4.93 -28.90 -12.93
N GLU A 17 -6.05 -28.43 -12.41
CA GLU A 17 -6.85 -29.10 -11.38
C GLU A 17 -7.29 -30.50 -11.83
N ASN A 18 -7.93 -30.60 -13.00
CA ASN A 18 -8.36 -31.89 -13.55
C ASN A 18 -7.20 -32.86 -13.78
N THR A 19 -6.03 -32.35 -14.16
CA THR A 19 -4.83 -33.17 -14.33
C THR A 19 -4.34 -33.71 -12.99
N CYS A 20 -4.32 -32.88 -11.94
CA CYS A 20 -3.92 -33.30 -10.61
C CYS A 20 -4.92 -34.29 -9.98
N LEU A 21 -6.22 -34.05 -10.15
CA LEU A 21 -7.26 -34.99 -9.68
C LEU A 21 -7.08 -36.37 -10.30
N LYS A 22 -6.85 -36.46 -11.60
CA LYS A 22 -6.55 -37.75 -12.27
C LYS A 22 -5.32 -38.45 -11.71
N ILE A 23 -4.29 -37.69 -11.32
CA ILE A 23 -3.06 -38.25 -10.73
C ILE A 23 -3.37 -38.84 -9.36
N ILE A 24 -4.08 -38.13 -8.50
CA ILE A 24 -4.40 -38.60 -7.15
C ILE A 24 -5.39 -39.75 -7.15
N ASP A 25 -6.23 -39.89 -8.18
CA ASP A 25 -7.13 -41.06 -8.38
C ASP A 25 -6.35 -42.35 -8.65
N THR A 26 -5.10 -42.24 -9.20
CA THR A 26 -4.24 -43.40 -9.47
C THR A 26 -3.31 -43.73 -8.31
N GLY A 27 -3.20 -42.86 -7.32
CA GLY A 27 -2.36 -43.02 -6.12
C GLY A 27 -1.97 -41.70 -5.50
N ASP A 28 -1.56 -41.75 -4.25
CA ASP A 28 -1.16 -40.56 -3.52
C ASP A 28 0.11 -39.93 -4.13
N ASN A 29 0.04 -38.62 -4.39
CA ASN A 29 1.15 -37.86 -4.96
C ASN A 29 1.26 -36.47 -4.29
N ALA A 30 2.35 -36.25 -3.57
CA ALA A 30 2.55 -35.03 -2.79
C ALA A 30 2.52 -33.77 -3.65
N ASP A 31 3.18 -33.76 -4.82
CA ASP A 31 3.21 -32.60 -5.69
C ASP A 31 1.85 -32.31 -6.32
N ALA A 32 1.05 -33.37 -6.65
CA ALA A 32 -0.31 -33.16 -7.16
C ALA A 32 -1.19 -32.50 -6.10
N TYR A 33 -1.12 -32.94 -4.85
CA TYR A 33 -1.83 -32.30 -3.75
C TYR A 33 -1.35 -30.86 -3.51
N HIS A 34 -0.05 -30.59 -3.61
CA HIS A 34 0.50 -29.25 -3.47
C HIS A 34 0.01 -28.30 -4.57
N ILE A 35 -0.02 -28.76 -5.82
CA ILE A 35 -0.57 -27.99 -6.94
C ILE A 35 -2.06 -27.69 -6.72
N LEU A 36 -2.84 -28.69 -6.31
CA LEU A 36 -4.27 -28.50 -5.96
C LEU A 36 -4.43 -27.45 -4.86
N SER A 37 -3.60 -27.52 -3.81
CA SER A 37 -3.62 -26.53 -2.73
C SER A 37 -3.36 -25.11 -3.25
N SER A 38 -2.37 -24.94 -4.12
CA SER A 38 -2.05 -23.63 -4.72
C SER A 38 -3.19 -23.08 -5.57
N ILE A 39 -3.85 -23.95 -6.34
CA ILE A 39 -5.06 -23.59 -7.12
C ILE A 39 -6.19 -23.15 -6.19
N LYS A 40 -6.40 -23.86 -5.07
CA LYS A 40 -7.46 -23.54 -4.09
C LYS A 40 -7.20 -22.21 -3.37
N ILE A 41 -5.94 -21.81 -3.12
CA ILE A 41 -5.61 -20.45 -2.65
C ILE A 41 -6.07 -19.41 -3.67
N TYR A 42 -5.77 -19.61 -4.95
CA TYR A 42 -6.14 -18.68 -6.01
C TYR A 42 -7.68 -18.56 -6.15
N GLN A 43 -8.41 -19.67 -5.96
CA GLN A 43 -9.89 -19.72 -5.94
C GLN A 43 -10.49 -19.18 -4.63
N GLN A 44 -9.67 -18.79 -3.64
CA GLN A 44 -10.07 -18.38 -2.29
C GLN A 44 -10.77 -19.50 -1.47
N GLU A 45 -10.56 -20.75 -1.84
CA GLU A 45 -11.06 -21.94 -1.15
C GLU A 45 -9.99 -22.41 -0.12
N PHE A 46 -9.79 -21.63 0.92
CA PHE A 46 -8.65 -21.79 1.84
C PHE A 46 -8.70 -23.10 2.66
N GLU A 47 -9.88 -23.55 3.06
CA GLU A 47 -10.08 -24.84 3.77
C GLU A 47 -9.61 -26.01 2.93
N ASP A 48 -10.01 -26.05 1.67
CA ASP A 48 -9.60 -27.13 0.76
C ASP A 48 -8.12 -27.06 0.45
N SER A 49 -7.58 -25.84 0.31
CA SER A 49 -6.14 -25.64 0.20
C SER A 49 -5.39 -26.27 1.38
N ILE A 50 -5.78 -25.94 2.61
CA ILE A 50 -5.19 -26.49 3.84
C ILE A 50 -5.30 -28.01 3.87
N LYS A 51 -6.44 -28.58 3.49
CA LYS A 51 -6.66 -30.02 3.42
C LYS A 51 -5.70 -30.68 2.44
N TYR A 52 -5.56 -30.14 1.22
CA TYR A 52 -4.67 -30.70 0.21
C TYR A 52 -3.19 -30.59 0.61
N VAL A 53 -2.72 -29.41 1.07
CA VAL A 53 -1.32 -29.28 1.44
C VAL A 53 -0.92 -30.11 2.66
N LYS A 54 -1.83 -30.35 3.61
CA LYS A 54 -1.61 -31.28 4.71
C LYS A 54 -1.41 -32.72 4.22
N LYS A 55 -2.09 -33.13 3.14
CA LYS A 55 -1.82 -34.42 2.49
C LYS A 55 -0.43 -34.44 1.84
N SER A 56 0.00 -33.35 1.19
CA SER A 56 1.37 -33.23 0.65
C SER A 56 2.41 -33.43 1.74
N ILE A 57 2.24 -32.73 2.87
CA ILE A 57 3.17 -32.82 4.03
C ILE A 57 3.17 -34.23 4.64
N ALA A 58 1.99 -34.86 4.73
CA ALA A 58 1.90 -36.24 5.27
C ALA A 58 2.68 -37.28 4.41
N ILE A 59 2.79 -37.03 3.10
CA ILE A 59 3.56 -37.89 2.18
C ILE A 59 5.05 -37.53 2.21
N ASN A 60 5.37 -36.24 2.27
CA ASN A 60 6.75 -35.74 2.28
C ASN A 60 6.84 -34.41 3.07
N ASP A 61 7.27 -34.50 4.33
CA ASP A 61 7.44 -33.35 5.23
C ASP A 61 8.74 -32.56 5.01
N GLY A 62 9.67 -33.10 4.22
CA GLY A 62 10.96 -32.50 3.92
C GLY A 62 10.94 -31.38 2.86
N ASN A 63 9.81 -31.10 2.23
CA ASN A 63 9.72 -30.04 1.23
C ASN A 63 9.27 -28.72 1.86
N PRO A 64 10.14 -27.67 1.92
CA PRO A 64 9.79 -26.40 2.53
C PRO A 64 8.63 -25.71 1.80
N GLY A 65 8.46 -25.93 0.49
CA GLY A 65 7.39 -25.35 -0.32
C GLY A 65 5.99 -25.72 0.17
N TYR A 66 5.80 -26.93 0.69
CA TYR A 66 4.50 -27.35 1.22
C TYR A 66 4.15 -26.59 2.50
N HIS A 67 5.14 -26.38 3.39
CA HIS A 67 4.95 -25.59 4.60
C HIS A 67 4.74 -24.10 4.28
N VAL A 68 5.39 -23.58 3.23
CA VAL A 68 5.15 -22.21 2.74
C VAL A 68 3.69 -22.07 2.27
N THR A 69 3.22 -22.98 1.44
CA THR A 69 1.82 -22.96 0.95
C THR A 69 0.82 -23.09 2.09
N LEU A 70 1.10 -23.93 3.09
CA LEU A 70 0.27 -24.04 4.29
C LEU A 70 0.23 -22.71 5.07
N GLY A 71 1.38 -22.06 5.23
CA GLY A 71 1.47 -20.75 5.88
C GLY A 71 0.71 -19.67 5.12
N CYS A 72 0.82 -19.64 3.80
CA CYS A 72 0.06 -18.71 2.95
C CYS A 72 -1.46 -18.95 3.06
N ALA A 73 -1.91 -20.21 3.06
CA ALA A 73 -3.33 -20.55 3.20
C ALA A 73 -3.89 -20.10 4.56
N TYR A 74 -3.15 -20.31 5.64
CA TYR A 74 -3.54 -19.82 6.97
C TYR A 74 -3.52 -18.28 7.03
N SER A 75 -2.50 -17.64 6.45
CA SER A 75 -2.42 -16.17 6.39
C SER A 75 -3.60 -15.56 5.63
N ALA A 76 -4.03 -16.19 4.53
CA ALA A 76 -5.18 -15.76 3.75
C ALA A 76 -6.51 -15.92 4.52
N LYS A 77 -6.58 -16.87 5.45
CA LYS A 77 -7.68 -16.99 6.42
C LYS A 77 -7.56 -16.07 7.63
N GLU A 78 -6.52 -15.26 7.70
CA GLU A 78 -6.19 -14.42 8.86
C GLU A 78 -5.84 -15.22 10.14
N ASP A 79 -5.58 -16.53 10.01
CA ASP A 79 -5.05 -17.37 11.10
C ASP A 79 -3.51 -17.22 11.14
N TYR A 80 -3.07 -16.07 11.65
CA TYR A 80 -1.64 -15.70 11.66
C TYR A 80 -0.83 -16.56 12.63
N GLU A 81 -1.40 -17.10 13.69
CA GLU A 81 -0.74 -18.03 14.61
C GLU A 81 -0.35 -19.32 13.89
N SER A 82 -1.29 -19.96 13.19
CA SER A 82 -1.03 -21.18 12.42
C SER A 82 -0.09 -20.90 11.24
N SER A 83 -0.21 -19.75 10.61
CA SER A 83 0.68 -19.28 9.55
C SER A 83 2.13 -19.21 10.02
N ILE A 84 2.39 -18.60 11.20
CA ILE A 84 3.73 -18.52 11.81
C ILE A 84 4.32 -19.91 12.05
N ILE A 85 3.52 -20.85 12.56
CA ILE A 85 3.97 -22.23 12.82
C ILE A 85 4.42 -22.89 11.49
N ALA A 86 3.62 -22.73 10.44
CA ALA A 86 3.93 -23.30 9.14
C ALA A 86 5.19 -22.66 8.51
N PHE A 87 5.35 -21.33 8.53
CA PHE A 87 6.55 -20.67 8.03
C PHE A 87 7.80 -21.03 8.82
N LYS A 88 7.71 -21.17 10.16
CA LYS A 88 8.83 -21.66 10.97
C LYS A 88 9.21 -23.09 10.60
N SER A 89 8.26 -23.95 10.26
CA SER A 89 8.56 -25.30 9.76
C SER A 89 9.30 -25.25 8.43
N ALA A 90 8.89 -24.38 7.51
CA ALA A 90 9.62 -24.18 6.25
C ALA A 90 11.04 -23.68 6.48
N ILE A 91 11.26 -22.72 7.38
CA ILE A 91 12.58 -22.18 7.75
C ILE A 91 13.47 -23.26 8.38
N LYS A 92 12.90 -24.14 9.20
CA LYS A 92 13.63 -25.26 9.81
C LYS A 92 14.21 -26.21 8.75
N ILE A 93 13.50 -26.40 7.64
CA ILE A 93 13.96 -27.24 6.51
C ILE A 93 14.96 -26.48 5.66
N ASN A 94 14.68 -25.22 5.32
CA ASN A 94 15.55 -24.35 4.55
C ASN A 94 15.42 -22.88 5.00
N ASN A 95 16.45 -22.39 5.69
CA ASN A 95 16.49 -21.03 6.24
C ASN A 95 17.00 -19.97 5.25
N LYS A 96 17.34 -20.35 4.01
CA LYS A 96 17.90 -19.45 3.00
C LYS A 96 16.85 -18.93 2.01
N ILE A 97 15.57 -19.11 2.28
CA ILE A 97 14.48 -18.63 1.43
C ILE A 97 13.99 -17.29 1.96
N ALA A 98 14.48 -16.18 1.39
CA ALA A 98 14.14 -14.82 1.81
C ALA A 98 12.62 -14.60 1.89
N GLN A 99 11.87 -15.08 0.91
CA GLN A 99 10.41 -14.92 0.85
C GLN A 99 9.69 -15.52 2.05
N VAL A 100 10.19 -16.60 2.65
CA VAL A 100 9.56 -17.22 3.82
C VAL A 100 9.74 -16.35 5.06
N HIS A 101 10.92 -15.75 5.23
CA HIS A 101 11.16 -14.77 6.29
C HIS A 101 10.28 -13.53 6.12
N PHE A 102 10.07 -13.08 4.88
CA PHE A 102 9.16 -11.98 4.58
C PHE A 102 7.73 -12.29 5.03
N TYR A 103 7.16 -13.41 4.61
CA TYR A 103 5.80 -13.83 5.02
C TYR A 103 5.67 -14.04 6.53
N LEU A 104 6.71 -14.58 7.17
CA LEU A 104 6.76 -14.70 8.63
C LEU A 104 6.70 -13.32 9.29
N GLY A 105 7.44 -12.35 8.78
CA GLY A 105 7.43 -10.96 9.25
C GLY A 105 6.06 -10.31 9.09
N GLU A 106 5.37 -10.52 7.96
CA GLU A 106 4.00 -10.03 7.76
C GLU A 106 3.03 -10.62 8.78
N SER A 107 3.09 -11.94 9.00
CA SER A 107 2.23 -12.62 9.99
C SER A 107 2.46 -12.09 11.41
N TYR A 108 3.72 -11.85 11.80
CA TYR A 108 4.03 -11.22 13.08
C TYR A 108 3.52 -9.78 13.18
N ARG A 109 3.66 -8.97 12.10
CA ARG A 109 3.15 -7.60 12.06
C ARG A 109 1.64 -7.56 12.26
N LYS A 110 0.89 -8.45 11.58
CA LYS A 110 -0.57 -8.57 11.73
C LYS A 110 -0.96 -8.87 13.17
N LEU A 111 -0.19 -9.67 13.89
CA LEU A 111 -0.36 -9.93 15.33
C LEU A 111 0.26 -8.83 16.23
N LYS A 112 0.75 -7.73 15.66
CA LYS A 112 1.43 -6.65 16.38
C LYS A 112 2.66 -7.10 17.18
N LYS A 113 3.26 -8.24 16.82
CA LYS A 113 4.52 -8.74 17.37
C LYS A 113 5.69 -8.08 16.65
N TYR A 114 5.81 -6.77 16.85
CA TYR A 114 6.68 -5.90 16.03
C TYR A 114 8.17 -6.28 16.09
N ASN A 115 8.70 -6.70 17.22
CA ASN A 115 10.10 -7.10 17.31
C ASN A 115 10.41 -8.36 16.50
N ASP A 116 9.51 -9.34 16.53
CA ASP A 116 9.64 -10.56 15.72
C ASP A 116 9.49 -10.25 14.22
N ALA A 117 8.58 -9.34 13.86
CA ALA A 117 8.43 -8.85 12.49
C ALA A 117 9.71 -8.18 11.98
N ILE A 118 10.30 -7.27 12.76
CA ILE A 118 11.55 -6.60 12.44
C ILE A 118 12.66 -7.62 12.20
N SER A 119 12.85 -8.58 13.12
CA SER A 119 13.86 -9.64 12.95
C SER A 119 13.66 -10.44 11.67
N SER A 120 12.40 -10.77 11.33
CA SER A 120 12.07 -11.52 10.13
C SER A 120 12.34 -10.72 8.86
N PHE A 121 12.01 -9.43 8.83
CA PHE A 121 12.31 -8.56 7.70
C PHE A 121 13.82 -8.31 7.54
N TYR A 122 14.60 -8.20 8.63
CA TYR A 122 16.06 -8.14 8.52
C TYR A 122 16.63 -9.42 7.91
N ASN A 123 16.20 -10.61 8.35
CA ASN A 123 16.60 -11.86 7.71
C ASN A 123 16.25 -11.87 6.21
N THR A 124 15.12 -11.27 5.83
CA THR A 124 14.75 -11.11 4.42
C THR A 124 15.78 -10.26 3.68
N THR A 125 16.14 -9.09 4.24
CA THR A 125 17.07 -8.15 3.59
C THR A 125 18.52 -8.64 3.61
N GLU A 126 18.92 -9.49 4.54
CA GLU A 126 20.22 -10.17 4.54
C GLU A 126 20.31 -11.21 3.41
N LEU A 127 19.22 -11.94 3.15
CA LEU A 127 19.15 -12.95 2.09
C LEU A 127 18.88 -12.35 0.71
N SER A 128 18.17 -11.24 0.64
CA SER A 128 17.82 -10.50 -0.58
C SER A 128 17.92 -9.00 -0.30
N PRO A 129 19.10 -8.39 -0.50
CA PRO A 129 19.35 -6.98 -0.19
C PRO A 129 18.53 -5.98 -1.01
N ASP A 130 17.92 -6.41 -2.10
CA ASP A 130 17.05 -5.66 -3.00
C ASP A 130 15.56 -5.90 -2.78
N HIS A 131 15.18 -6.56 -1.69
CA HIS A 131 13.77 -6.88 -1.41
C HIS A 131 13.01 -5.64 -0.93
N VAL A 132 12.47 -4.87 -1.88
CA VAL A 132 11.76 -3.60 -1.67
C VAL A 132 10.64 -3.71 -0.61
N GLY A 133 9.81 -4.76 -0.68
CA GLY A 133 8.72 -4.98 0.25
C GLY A 133 9.17 -5.14 1.71
N ALA A 134 10.35 -5.73 1.95
CA ALA A 134 10.87 -5.87 3.30
C ALA A 134 11.27 -4.52 3.90
N TYR A 135 11.92 -3.66 3.13
CA TYR A 135 12.23 -2.29 3.58
C TYR A 135 10.98 -1.45 3.78
N LEU A 136 9.99 -1.58 2.90
CA LEU A 136 8.70 -0.89 3.09
C LEU A 136 8.08 -1.30 4.43
N LEU A 137 7.95 -2.61 4.69
CA LEU A 137 7.31 -3.10 5.92
C LEU A 137 8.15 -2.86 7.16
N LEU A 138 9.49 -2.84 7.08
CA LEU A 138 10.35 -2.34 8.16
C LEU A 138 10.01 -0.89 8.50
N GLY A 139 9.88 -0.04 7.49
CA GLY A 139 9.49 1.36 7.67
C GLY A 139 8.14 1.48 8.36
N VAL A 140 7.14 0.74 7.90
CA VAL A 140 5.79 0.72 8.48
C VAL A 140 5.82 0.24 9.94
N VAL A 141 6.54 -0.85 10.25
CA VAL A 141 6.63 -1.37 11.63
C VAL A 141 7.34 -0.39 12.55
N TYR A 142 8.40 0.28 12.10
CA TYR A 142 9.06 1.31 12.87
C TYR A 142 8.16 2.53 13.10
N GLN A 143 7.35 2.91 12.12
CA GLN A 143 6.36 3.99 12.25
C GLN A 143 5.29 3.63 13.29
N GLU A 144 4.74 2.40 13.26
CA GLU A 144 3.80 1.89 14.26
C GLU A 144 4.39 1.89 15.68
N LYS A 145 5.71 1.68 15.80
CA LYS A 145 6.48 1.81 17.05
C LYS A 145 6.88 3.25 17.39
N LYS A 146 6.52 4.23 16.57
CA LYS A 146 6.93 5.65 16.69
C LYS A 146 8.46 5.85 16.67
N GLN A 147 9.18 4.95 16.05
CA GLN A 147 10.63 5.02 15.86
C GLN A 147 10.94 5.65 14.50
N PHE A 148 10.60 6.95 14.36
CA PHE A 148 10.56 7.64 13.08
C PHE A 148 11.92 7.69 12.36
N ASP A 149 13.04 7.85 13.09
CA ASP A 149 14.37 7.86 12.47
C ASP A 149 14.71 6.54 11.76
N LEU A 150 14.31 5.41 12.34
CA LEU A 150 14.50 4.08 11.74
C LEU A 150 13.53 3.86 10.58
N SER A 151 12.30 4.34 10.72
CA SER A 151 11.28 4.31 9.69
C SER A 151 11.75 5.07 8.44
N ILE A 152 12.24 6.31 8.60
CA ILE A 152 12.80 7.14 7.53
C ILE A 152 13.92 6.40 6.78
N LYS A 153 14.89 5.83 7.51
CA LYS A 153 15.98 5.07 6.91
C LYS A 153 15.50 3.88 6.09
N ALA A 154 14.49 3.17 6.58
CA ALA A 154 13.92 2.03 5.89
C ALA A 154 13.19 2.45 4.60
N PHE A 155 12.37 3.52 4.64
CA PHE A 155 11.72 4.05 3.44
C PHE A 155 12.72 4.64 2.43
N GLN A 156 13.75 5.35 2.90
CA GLN A 156 14.83 5.83 2.04
C GLN A 156 15.51 4.67 1.30
N LYS A 157 15.79 3.55 2.00
CA LYS A 157 16.37 2.36 1.36
C LYS A 157 15.42 1.73 0.35
N CYS A 158 14.12 1.72 0.63
CA CYS A 158 13.10 1.28 -0.31
C CYS A 158 13.13 2.12 -1.60
N ILE A 159 13.20 3.45 -1.47
CA ILE A 159 13.23 4.42 -2.57
C ILE A 159 14.58 4.33 -3.34
N GLU A 160 15.70 4.08 -2.66
CA GLU A 160 16.99 3.86 -3.33
C GLU A 160 16.92 2.68 -4.30
N ILE A 161 16.21 1.60 -3.93
CA ILE A 161 16.05 0.41 -4.76
C ILE A 161 14.99 0.66 -5.85
N MET A 162 13.87 1.27 -5.49
CA MET A 162 12.75 1.57 -6.39
C MET A 162 12.35 3.06 -6.30
N PRO A 163 12.99 3.95 -7.09
CA PRO A 163 12.80 5.40 -6.99
C PRO A 163 11.36 5.89 -7.26
N ASP A 164 10.57 5.14 -7.98
CA ASP A 164 9.17 5.50 -8.32
C ASP A 164 8.11 4.85 -7.41
N TYR A 165 8.53 4.30 -6.26
CA TYR A 165 7.59 3.60 -5.36
C TYR A 165 6.79 4.59 -4.52
N ALA A 166 5.64 5.00 -5.05
CA ALA A 166 4.81 6.06 -4.48
C ALA A 166 4.40 5.83 -3.02
N GLU A 167 4.13 4.56 -2.62
CA GLU A 167 3.77 4.24 -1.24
C GLU A 167 4.92 4.50 -0.26
N ALA A 168 6.17 4.20 -0.65
CA ALA A 168 7.34 4.48 0.18
C ALA A 168 7.57 5.98 0.36
N HIS A 169 7.44 6.76 -0.72
CA HIS A 169 7.51 8.23 -0.66
C HIS A 169 6.44 8.82 0.23
N LEU A 170 5.18 8.39 0.06
CA LEU A 170 4.07 8.87 0.88
C LEU A 170 4.32 8.61 2.37
N ASN A 171 4.71 7.39 2.73
CA ASN A 171 5.01 7.03 4.11
C ASN A 171 6.23 7.79 4.65
N LEU A 172 7.26 8.01 3.82
CA LEU A 172 8.41 8.87 4.17
C LEU A 172 7.97 10.30 4.46
N GLY A 173 7.10 10.86 3.61
CA GLY A 173 6.52 12.18 3.80
C GLY A 173 5.77 12.29 5.12
N LEU A 174 4.92 11.31 5.43
CA LEU A 174 4.21 11.26 6.71
C LEU A 174 5.17 11.20 7.91
N CYS A 175 6.26 10.45 7.83
CA CYS A 175 7.27 10.42 8.89
C CYS A 175 7.92 11.80 9.08
N TYR A 176 8.32 12.48 7.99
CA TYR A 176 8.88 13.82 8.06
C TYR A 176 7.91 14.82 8.70
N LEU A 177 6.62 14.80 8.31
CA LEU A 177 5.60 15.65 8.91
C LEU A 177 5.45 15.40 10.41
N LEU A 178 5.51 14.13 10.84
CA LEU A 178 5.38 13.76 12.25
C LEU A 178 6.54 14.22 13.12
N ILE A 179 7.75 14.35 12.56
CA ILE A 179 8.92 14.87 13.28
C ILE A 179 9.10 16.38 13.11
N GLY A 180 8.23 17.06 12.35
CA GLY A 180 8.26 18.52 12.14
C GLY A 180 9.13 18.97 10.98
N ASP A 181 9.68 18.08 10.18
CA ASP A 181 10.37 18.41 8.93
C ASP A 181 9.35 18.65 7.81
N TYR A 182 8.71 19.82 7.86
CA TYR A 182 7.59 20.15 6.95
C TYR A 182 8.04 20.30 5.50
N GLU A 183 9.24 20.79 5.24
CA GLU A 183 9.76 20.99 3.88
C GLU A 183 9.88 19.66 3.13
N ASN A 184 10.60 18.71 3.72
CA ASN A 184 10.73 17.36 3.14
C ASN A 184 9.41 16.62 3.17
N GLY A 185 8.64 16.78 4.25
CA GLY A 185 7.37 16.10 4.44
C GLY A 185 6.35 16.42 3.35
N TRP A 186 6.08 17.69 3.08
CA TRP A 186 5.12 18.07 2.05
C TRP A 186 5.60 17.73 0.64
N ARG A 187 6.89 17.81 0.37
CA ARG A 187 7.47 17.41 -0.91
C ARG A 187 7.25 15.92 -1.17
N GLU A 188 7.54 15.07 -0.21
CA GLU A 188 7.32 13.63 -0.33
C GLU A 188 5.84 13.26 -0.33
N TYR A 189 5.00 14.03 0.37
CA TYR A 189 3.54 13.81 0.41
C TYR A 189 2.86 13.99 -0.95
N GLU A 190 3.46 14.74 -1.90
CA GLU A 190 2.94 14.88 -3.26
C GLU A 190 2.85 13.54 -4.02
N TRP A 191 3.60 12.53 -3.63
CA TRP A 191 3.54 11.21 -4.24
C TRP A 191 2.20 10.49 -4.05
N ARG A 192 1.35 10.93 -3.09
CA ARG A 192 -0.03 10.41 -2.95
C ARG A 192 -0.82 10.51 -4.26
N ARG A 193 -0.53 11.51 -5.10
CA ARG A 193 -1.19 11.74 -6.40
C ARG A 193 -0.95 10.63 -7.41
N LYS A 194 0.15 9.89 -7.29
CA LYS A 194 0.40 8.70 -8.11
C LYS A 194 -0.44 7.49 -7.64
N ILE A 195 -0.87 7.51 -6.39
CA ILE A 195 -1.72 6.46 -5.80
C ILE A 195 -3.19 6.76 -6.09
N ILE A 196 -3.58 8.04 -5.92
CA ILE A 196 -4.92 8.53 -6.23
C ILE A 196 -4.93 8.86 -7.73
N LYS A 197 -5.59 8.04 -8.53
CA LYS A 197 -5.75 8.35 -9.96
C LYS A 197 -6.63 9.59 -10.12
N GLU A 198 -6.01 10.75 -10.22
CA GLU A 198 -6.71 11.95 -10.64
C GLU A 198 -7.13 11.79 -12.11
N SER A 199 -8.44 11.79 -12.36
CA SER A 199 -8.95 11.80 -13.72
C SER A 199 -9.66 13.13 -13.96
N SER A 200 -9.10 14.00 -14.81
CA SER A 200 -9.96 14.91 -15.56
C SER A 200 -9.26 15.52 -16.77
N ASP A 201 -9.79 15.21 -17.93
CA ASP A 201 -9.54 15.90 -19.20
C ASP A 201 -10.10 17.37 -19.19
N LYS A 202 -10.75 17.78 -18.10
CA LYS A 202 -11.39 19.10 -17.94
C LYS A 202 -10.56 20.09 -17.14
N LEU A 203 -9.42 19.69 -16.60
CA LEU A 203 -8.58 20.57 -15.78
C LEU A 203 -7.71 21.44 -16.71
N SER A 204 -7.58 22.71 -16.33
CA SER A 204 -6.70 23.70 -16.99
C SER A 204 -5.22 23.45 -16.64
N ARG A 205 -4.52 24.49 -16.28
CA ARG A 205 -3.12 24.41 -15.84
C ARG A 205 -3.03 24.26 -14.32
N GLU A 206 -2.18 23.37 -13.84
CA GLU A 206 -1.91 23.25 -12.40
C GLU A 206 -1.20 24.49 -11.87
N TRP A 207 -1.68 24.99 -10.72
CA TRP A 207 -1.06 26.11 -10.01
C TRP A 207 0.15 25.61 -9.20
N SER A 208 1.29 26.22 -9.45
CA SER A 208 2.54 25.95 -8.75
C SER A 208 3.19 27.23 -8.18
N GLY A 209 2.35 28.22 -7.78
CA GLY A 209 2.81 29.48 -7.19
C GLY A 209 2.84 30.68 -8.15
N GLN A 210 2.21 30.56 -9.34
CA GLN A 210 2.08 31.69 -10.27
C GLN A 210 1.16 32.76 -9.66
N ASN A 211 1.33 34.04 -10.12
CA ASN A 211 0.45 35.14 -9.71
C ASN A 211 -1.03 34.82 -10.04
N LEU A 212 -1.89 34.95 -9.03
CA LEU A 212 -3.33 34.69 -9.13
C LEU A 212 -4.17 35.96 -9.26
N GLU A 213 -3.58 37.15 -9.39
CA GLU A 213 -4.29 38.41 -9.52
C GLU A 213 -5.29 38.38 -10.69
N ASN A 214 -6.56 38.65 -10.40
CA ASN A 214 -7.68 38.56 -11.33
C ASN A 214 -7.87 37.18 -12.01
N LYS A 215 -7.37 36.12 -11.40
CA LYS A 215 -7.48 34.72 -11.86
C LYS A 215 -8.49 33.94 -11.03
N THR A 216 -8.97 32.85 -11.61
CA THR A 216 -9.82 31.87 -10.91
C THR A 216 -9.00 30.61 -10.65
N LEU A 217 -8.89 30.25 -9.36
CA LEU A 217 -8.29 29.00 -8.91
C LEU A 217 -9.37 28.00 -8.52
N LEU A 218 -9.31 26.81 -9.11
CA LEU A 218 -10.13 25.67 -8.72
C LEU A 218 -9.34 24.80 -7.74
N VAL A 219 -9.81 24.70 -6.50
CA VAL A 219 -9.25 23.79 -5.48
C VAL A 219 -10.03 22.49 -5.51
N LEU A 220 -9.33 21.37 -5.71
CA LEU A 220 -9.93 20.05 -5.81
C LEU A 220 -9.83 19.33 -4.47
N ASP A 221 -10.95 18.79 -3.98
CA ASP A 221 -10.95 17.82 -2.91
C ASP A 221 -10.42 16.46 -3.44
N GLU A 222 -9.65 15.78 -2.61
CA GLU A 222 -9.04 14.49 -2.93
C GLU A 222 -9.84 13.31 -2.35
N GLY A 223 -11.13 13.51 -2.09
CA GLY A 223 -12.07 12.46 -1.65
C GLY A 223 -12.03 12.14 -0.15
N ALA A 224 -11.46 13.03 0.65
CA ALA A 224 -11.45 12.90 2.10
C ALA A 224 -11.88 14.22 2.76
N ASP A 225 -13.14 14.35 3.15
CA ASP A 225 -13.70 15.56 3.79
C ASP A 225 -12.87 16.05 4.99
N GLY A 226 -12.21 15.15 5.70
CA GLY A 226 -11.28 15.49 6.77
C GLY A 226 -10.09 16.33 6.28
N ASN A 227 -9.52 16.00 5.13
CA ASN A 227 -8.46 16.77 4.50
C ASN A 227 -8.96 18.13 4.05
N LEU A 228 -10.14 18.18 3.44
CA LEU A 228 -10.79 19.44 3.05
C LEU A 228 -10.93 20.37 4.25
N ILE A 229 -11.53 19.91 5.34
CA ILE A 229 -11.72 20.70 6.57
C ILE A 229 -10.39 21.17 7.15
N HIS A 230 -9.38 20.30 7.13
CA HIS A 230 -8.05 20.63 7.66
C HIS A 230 -7.32 21.68 6.83
N PHE A 231 -7.35 21.58 5.51
CA PHE A 231 -6.57 22.44 4.61
C PHE A 231 -7.34 23.66 4.12
N ILE A 232 -8.67 23.71 4.24
CA ILE A 232 -9.50 24.82 3.72
C ILE A 232 -9.08 26.18 4.28
N ARG A 233 -8.55 26.23 5.51
CA ARG A 233 -8.01 27.44 6.12
C ARG A 233 -6.88 28.08 5.31
N LEU A 234 -6.13 27.30 4.52
CA LEU A 234 -5.04 27.79 3.68
C LEU A 234 -5.54 28.61 2.51
N ILE A 235 -6.78 28.39 2.07
CA ILE A 235 -7.42 29.16 1.01
C ILE A 235 -7.55 30.64 1.41
N ARG A 236 -7.66 30.92 2.70
CA ARG A 236 -7.66 32.29 3.22
C ARG A 236 -6.38 33.07 2.83
N GLU A 237 -5.24 32.39 2.78
CA GLU A 237 -3.97 33.03 2.41
C GLU A 237 -3.95 33.45 0.94
N LEU A 238 -4.63 32.69 0.06
CA LEU A 238 -4.77 33.00 -1.37
C LEU A 238 -5.57 34.27 -1.63
N LYS A 239 -6.50 34.64 -0.74
CA LYS A 239 -7.27 35.88 -0.89
C LYS A 239 -6.47 37.17 -0.77
N LYS A 240 -5.25 37.11 -0.32
CA LYS A 240 -4.32 38.26 -0.36
C LYS A 240 -3.96 38.67 -1.79
N GLU A 241 -4.18 37.79 -2.78
CA GLU A 241 -3.84 37.98 -4.19
C GLU A 241 -5.02 38.45 -5.06
N SER A 242 -6.15 38.88 -4.49
CA SER A 242 -7.34 39.32 -5.26
C SER A 242 -7.84 38.30 -6.31
N CYS A 243 -7.68 36.99 -6.02
CA CYS A 243 -8.16 35.90 -6.87
C CYS A 243 -9.58 35.46 -6.52
N LYS A 244 -10.25 34.80 -7.48
CA LYS A 244 -11.47 34.02 -7.22
C LYS A 244 -11.10 32.57 -6.90
N VAL A 245 -11.76 32.00 -5.88
CA VAL A 245 -11.51 30.60 -5.47
C VAL A 245 -12.81 29.82 -5.53
N ALA A 246 -12.82 28.79 -6.37
CA ALA A 246 -13.84 27.76 -6.39
C ALA A 246 -13.30 26.50 -5.70
N VAL A 247 -14.12 25.84 -4.88
CA VAL A 247 -13.73 24.62 -4.18
C VAL A 247 -14.67 23.51 -4.59
N GLN A 248 -14.12 22.46 -5.18
CA GLN A 248 -14.85 21.22 -5.45
C GLN A 248 -14.82 20.34 -4.20
N CYS A 249 -15.97 19.78 -3.81
CA CYS A 249 -16.09 18.91 -2.65
C CYS A 249 -17.32 18.01 -2.76
N SER A 250 -17.50 17.13 -1.77
CA SER A 250 -18.71 16.31 -1.63
C SER A 250 -19.95 17.19 -1.38
N GLU A 251 -21.15 16.69 -1.68
CA GLU A 251 -22.39 17.38 -1.38
C GLU A 251 -22.55 17.66 0.12
N GLU A 252 -22.08 16.74 0.96
CA GLU A 252 -22.12 16.83 2.41
C GLU A 252 -21.20 17.94 2.94
N ALA A 253 -20.09 18.23 2.27
CA ALA A 253 -19.16 19.27 2.67
C ALA A 253 -19.60 20.69 2.23
N ILE A 254 -20.42 20.84 1.18
CA ILE A 254 -20.88 22.15 0.69
C ILE A 254 -21.47 23.04 1.80
N PRO A 255 -22.38 22.57 2.70
CA PRO A 255 -22.92 23.40 3.76
C PRO A 255 -21.87 23.96 4.72
N LEU A 256 -20.75 23.26 4.91
CA LEU A 256 -19.68 23.67 5.82
C LEU A 256 -18.79 24.77 5.23
N ILE A 257 -18.62 24.78 3.90
CA ILE A 257 -17.65 25.66 3.24
C ILE A 257 -18.28 26.84 2.50
N LYS A 258 -19.53 26.74 2.00
CA LYS A 258 -20.19 27.77 1.18
C LYS A 258 -20.32 29.13 1.85
N ASN A 259 -20.28 29.20 3.16
CA ASN A 259 -20.41 30.44 3.92
C ASN A 259 -19.07 31.07 4.30
N GLN A 260 -17.96 30.46 3.87
CA GLN A 260 -16.64 31.03 4.16
C GLN A 260 -16.35 32.21 3.23
N LYS A 261 -16.02 33.37 3.81
CA LYS A 261 -15.82 34.63 3.08
C LYS A 261 -14.67 34.60 2.04
N TRP A 262 -13.80 33.60 2.15
CA TRP A 262 -12.65 33.38 1.26
C TRP A 262 -12.88 32.36 0.15
N ILE A 263 -14.13 31.82 0.06
CA ILE A 263 -14.56 30.91 -1.00
C ILE A 263 -15.63 31.61 -1.79
N ASP A 264 -15.39 31.77 -3.09
CA ASP A 264 -16.36 32.44 -3.98
C ASP A 264 -17.43 31.45 -4.46
N LYS A 265 -17.08 30.18 -4.65
CA LYS A 265 -18.00 29.12 -5.08
C LYS A 265 -17.62 27.77 -4.49
N ALA A 266 -18.60 27.07 -3.89
CA ALA A 266 -18.49 25.64 -3.54
C ALA A 266 -19.29 24.84 -4.57
N ILE A 267 -18.69 23.75 -5.11
CA ILE A 267 -19.24 22.97 -6.22
C ILE A 267 -19.08 21.48 -5.98
N THR A 268 -19.88 20.68 -6.65
CA THR A 268 -19.72 19.23 -6.72
C THR A 268 -18.84 18.80 -7.90
N ALA A 269 -18.52 17.54 -8.00
CA ALA A 269 -17.67 16.98 -9.05
C ALA A 269 -18.22 17.17 -10.48
N ASP A 270 -19.53 17.37 -10.63
CA ASP A 270 -20.19 17.52 -11.93
C ASP A 270 -20.21 18.96 -12.45
N ASP A 271 -19.98 19.95 -11.58
CA ASP A 271 -20.04 21.39 -11.92
C ASP A 271 -18.61 21.98 -11.98
N PHE A 272 -17.99 21.89 -13.17
CA PHE A 272 -16.68 22.49 -13.41
C PHE A 272 -16.83 23.92 -13.95
N PRO A 273 -16.52 24.97 -13.13
CA PRO A 273 -16.51 26.35 -13.63
C PRO A 273 -15.31 26.60 -14.53
N GLU A 274 -15.39 27.63 -15.37
CA GLU A 274 -14.19 28.16 -16.02
C GLU A 274 -13.17 28.61 -14.97
N HIS A 275 -11.93 28.17 -15.13
CA HIS A 275 -10.83 28.44 -14.22
C HIS A 275 -9.51 28.59 -14.99
N ASP A 276 -8.62 29.43 -14.47
CA ASP A 276 -7.28 29.64 -15.04
C ASP A 276 -6.29 28.58 -14.57
N PHE A 277 -6.44 28.19 -13.30
CA PHE A 277 -5.59 27.22 -12.63
C PHE A 277 -6.41 26.26 -11.76
N TYR A 278 -5.85 25.08 -11.51
CA TYR A 278 -6.37 24.19 -10.49
C TYR A 278 -5.27 23.74 -9.53
N ILE A 279 -5.63 23.26 -8.34
CA ILE A 279 -4.73 22.64 -7.38
C ILE A 279 -5.47 21.61 -6.52
N PRO A 280 -4.91 20.40 -6.29
CA PRO A 280 -5.40 19.51 -5.24
C PRO A 280 -5.21 20.16 -3.86
N ILE A 281 -6.19 20.02 -2.98
CA ILE A 281 -6.18 20.76 -1.70
C ILE A 281 -4.97 20.41 -0.82
N GLY A 282 -4.54 19.15 -0.82
CA GLY A 282 -3.37 18.70 -0.08
C GLY A 282 -2.05 19.27 -0.60
N SER A 283 -2.00 19.76 -1.85
CA SER A 283 -0.80 20.37 -2.46
C SER A 283 -0.64 21.85 -2.07
N LEU A 284 -1.67 22.47 -1.49
CA LEU A 284 -1.60 23.87 -1.01
C LEU A 284 -0.44 24.08 -0.03
N MET A 285 -0.20 23.10 0.86
CA MET A 285 0.87 23.18 1.86
C MET A 285 2.25 23.28 1.21
N ASN A 286 2.47 22.49 0.15
CA ASN A 286 3.72 22.46 -0.58
C ASN A 286 3.95 23.76 -1.38
N VAL A 287 2.92 24.23 -2.09
CA VAL A 287 3.02 25.43 -2.94
C VAL A 287 3.14 26.72 -2.10
N LEU A 288 2.37 26.83 -1.01
CA LEU A 288 2.41 27.99 -0.11
C LEU A 288 3.64 28.01 0.81
N LYS A 289 4.46 26.94 0.82
CA LYS A 289 5.61 26.78 1.71
C LYS A 289 5.25 27.11 3.17
N PHE A 290 4.10 26.58 3.60
CA PHE A 290 3.56 26.89 4.90
C PHE A 290 4.42 26.25 5.98
N GLU A 291 5.25 27.05 6.65
CA GLU A 291 5.91 26.67 7.88
C GLU A 291 4.89 26.83 9.01
N ASN A 292 4.70 25.77 9.81
CA ASN A 292 3.89 25.86 11.01
C ASN A 292 4.70 26.71 12.04
N LYS A 293 4.61 28.04 11.88
CA LYS A 293 5.06 28.95 12.95
C LYS A 293 4.05 28.77 14.07
N GLY A 294 4.40 27.93 15.04
CA GLY A 294 3.54 27.63 16.18
C GLY A 294 3.00 28.91 16.83
N GLU A 295 1.74 29.23 16.55
CA GLU A 295 0.86 30.15 17.26
C GLU A 295 -0.32 29.34 17.79
#